data_73a023c5a9c222b1c42a2d0b9f9fff45
#
_entry.id   73a023c5a9c222b1c42a2d0b9f9fff45
#
_cell.length_a   1.000
_cell.length_b   1.000
_cell.length_c   1.000
_cell.angle_alpha   90.00
_cell.angle_beta   90.00
_cell.angle_gamma   90.00
#
_symmetry.space_group_name_H-M   'P 1'
#
loop_
_entity.id
_entity.type
_entity.pdbx_description
1 polymer ?
#
loop_
_entity_poly.entity_id
_entity_poly.type
_entity_poly.pdbx_seq_one_letter_code
_entity_poly.pdbx_strand_id
1 'polypeptide(L)'
;MTGQAMTRILLAEDEQAMREYLARALERSGYDVVSVDRGTEAAPLLEREHFDLLLTDIVMPEMDGIELARHCSKVSPRTEVMFITGFSGVALRAGQSMPQAKVLSKPFHLKDLVLEVERLFTKESATGLN
;
A
#
# COMPACT_ATOMS: atom_id res chain seq x y z
N MET A 1 2.15 -13.56 22.82
CA MET A 1 1.48 -14.36 21.96
C MET A 1 2.20 -14.71 20.70
N THR A 2 2.56 -15.78 20.76
CA THR A 2 3.22 -16.26 19.63
C THR A 2 2.23 -16.56 18.57
N GLY A 3 2.67 -16.68 17.41
CA GLY A 3 1.87 -17.02 16.30
C GLY A 3 1.24 -15.88 15.58
N GLN A 4 1.38 -14.66 16.09
CA GLN A 4 0.90 -13.53 15.35
C GLN A 4 1.96 -13.03 14.44
N ALA A 5 1.76 -13.24 13.17
CA ALA A 5 2.65 -12.67 12.16
C ALA A 5 2.43 -11.17 12.11
N MET A 6 3.49 -10.42 11.90
CA MET A 6 3.39 -8.99 11.66
C MET A 6 2.68 -8.77 10.35
N THR A 7 1.85 -7.74 10.32
CA THR A 7 1.23 -7.30 9.06
C THR A 7 2.34 -6.83 8.11
N ARG A 8 2.35 -7.37 6.92
CA ARG A 8 3.39 -7.08 5.94
C ARG A 8 2.90 -6.11 4.89
N ILE A 9 3.70 -5.07 4.66
CA ILE A 9 3.37 -4.01 3.70
C ILE A 9 4.45 -3.95 2.64
N LEU A 10 4.02 -3.96 1.38
CA LEU A 10 4.90 -3.68 0.25
C LEU A 10 4.68 -2.23 -0.15
N LEU A 11 5.72 -1.43 -0.02
CA LEU A 11 5.69 -0.01 -0.32
C LEU A 11 6.42 0.25 -1.63
N ALA A 12 5.73 0.82 -2.61
CA ALA A 12 6.33 1.20 -3.88
C ALA A 12 6.30 2.72 -4.01
N GLU A 13 7.45 3.35 -3.98
CA GLU A 13 7.59 4.80 -4.01
C GLU A 13 8.92 5.14 -4.65
N ASP A 14 8.90 5.89 -5.75
CA ASP A 14 10.13 6.17 -6.49
C ASP A 14 11.01 7.26 -5.88
N GLU A 15 10.44 8.14 -5.07
CA GLU A 15 11.23 9.17 -4.40
C GLU A 15 11.85 8.62 -3.12
N GLN A 16 13.18 8.59 -3.07
CA GLN A 16 13.90 7.95 -1.97
C GLN A 16 13.55 8.53 -0.60
N ALA A 17 13.55 9.85 -0.48
CA ALA A 17 13.29 10.48 0.81
C ALA A 17 11.88 10.13 1.32
N MET A 18 10.90 10.18 0.45
CA MET A 18 9.53 9.85 0.81
C MET A 18 9.40 8.37 1.15
N ARG A 19 10.05 7.51 0.36
CA ARG A 19 10.04 6.07 0.59
C ARG A 19 10.57 5.72 1.97
N GLU A 20 11.72 6.30 2.33
CA GLU A 20 12.32 6.04 3.64
C GLU A 20 11.48 6.61 4.78
N TYR A 21 10.92 7.77 4.56
CA TYR A 21 10.08 8.44 5.55
C TYR A 21 8.83 7.60 5.86
N LEU A 22 8.15 7.13 4.83
CA LEU A 22 6.96 6.30 4.98
C LEU A 22 7.29 4.95 5.59
N ALA A 23 8.37 4.32 5.12
CA ALA A 23 8.76 3.02 5.64
C ALA A 23 9.04 3.09 7.14
N ARG A 24 9.77 4.11 7.59
CA ARG A 24 10.08 4.25 9.01
C ARG A 24 8.83 4.45 9.85
N ALA A 25 7.90 5.27 9.38
CA ALA A 25 6.67 5.52 10.13
C ALA A 25 5.87 4.24 10.31
N LEU A 26 5.77 3.45 9.25
CA LEU A 26 5.03 2.21 9.31
C LEU A 26 5.73 1.17 10.18
N GLU A 27 7.05 1.10 10.09
CA GLU A 27 7.83 0.19 10.94
C GLU A 27 7.69 0.54 12.42
N ARG A 28 7.69 1.81 12.75
CA ARG A 28 7.48 2.26 14.13
C ARG A 28 6.11 1.89 14.65
N SER A 29 5.15 1.74 13.76
CA SER A 29 3.80 1.35 14.14
C SER A 29 3.63 -0.17 14.21
N GLY A 30 4.70 -0.92 14.00
CA GLY A 30 4.68 -2.37 14.19
C GLY A 30 4.50 -3.19 12.93
N TYR A 31 4.59 -2.58 11.76
CA TYR A 31 4.45 -3.29 10.49
C TYR A 31 5.79 -3.76 9.96
N ASP A 32 5.77 -4.85 9.21
CA ASP A 32 6.94 -5.36 8.49
C ASP A 32 6.89 -4.79 7.08
N VAL A 33 7.82 -3.91 6.74
CA VAL A 33 7.77 -3.15 5.49
C VAL A 33 8.89 -3.57 4.57
N VAL A 34 8.53 -3.93 3.34
CA VAL A 34 9.47 -4.11 2.24
C VAL A 34 9.24 -2.96 1.29
N SER A 35 10.27 -2.18 1.00
CA SER A 35 10.10 -1.02 0.12
C SER A 35 10.93 -1.18 -1.15
N VAL A 36 10.36 -0.73 -2.26
CA VAL A 36 10.99 -0.74 -3.57
C VAL A 36 10.76 0.62 -4.23
N ASP A 37 11.60 0.93 -5.22
CA ASP A 37 11.54 2.24 -5.85
C ASP A 37 10.75 2.26 -7.16
N ARG A 38 10.20 1.13 -7.60
CA ARG A 38 9.45 1.06 -8.86
C ARG A 38 8.51 -0.13 -8.89
N GLY A 39 7.49 -0.02 -9.74
CA GLY A 39 6.49 -1.07 -9.87
C GLY A 39 7.05 -2.35 -10.46
N THR A 40 8.04 -2.24 -11.35
CA THR A 40 8.65 -3.43 -11.97
C THR A 40 9.43 -4.27 -10.98
N GLU A 41 9.84 -3.71 -9.84
CA GLU A 41 10.43 -4.48 -8.74
C GLU A 41 9.38 -5.02 -7.79
N ALA A 42 8.27 -4.30 -7.62
CA ALA A 42 7.20 -4.73 -6.74
C ALA A 42 6.43 -5.92 -7.30
N ALA A 43 6.19 -5.93 -8.62
CA ALA A 43 5.37 -6.97 -9.24
C ALA A 43 5.88 -8.39 -8.97
N PRO A 44 7.18 -8.70 -9.16
CA PRO A 44 7.66 -10.05 -8.87
C PRO A 44 7.57 -10.42 -7.39
N LEU A 45 7.67 -9.44 -6.50
CA LEU A 45 7.53 -9.72 -5.07
C LEU A 45 6.11 -10.15 -4.73
N LEU A 46 5.12 -9.51 -5.34
CA LEU A 46 3.72 -9.90 -5.15
C LEU A 46 3.44 -11.32 -5.60
N GLU A 47 4.19 -11.81 -6.58
CA GLU A 47 4.04 -13.18 -7.07
C GLU A 47 4.69 -14.21 -6.16
N ARG A 48 5.75 -13.82 -5.45
CA ARG A 48 6.55 -14.76 -4.68
C ARG A 48 6.26 -14.76 -3.18
N GLU A 49 5.80 -13.63 -2.66
CA GLU A 49 5.62 -13.47 -1.23
C GLU A 49 4.23 -12.93 -0.93
N HIS A 50 3.75 -13.23 0.26
CA HIS A 50 2.46 -12.69 0.70
C HIS A 50 2.67 -11.33 1.35
N PHE A 51 1.84 -10.37 0.95
CA PHE A 51 1.75 -9.06 1.60
C PHE A 51 0.30 -8.80 1.96
N ASP A 52 0.09 -8.19 3.10
CA ASP A 52 -1.26 -7.83 3.54
C ASP A 52 -1.72 -6.55 2.86
N LEU A 53 -0.78 -5.65 2.55
CA LEU A 53 -1.09 -4.37 1.94
C LEU A 53 -0.05 -4.01 0.88
N LEU A 54 -0.52 -3.55 -0.26
CA LEU A 54 0.30 -2.85 -1.25
C LEU A 54 0.00 -1.37 -1.11
N LEU A 55 0.99 -0.60 -0.68
CA LEU A 55 0.91 0.85 -0.58
C LEU A 55 1.78 1.42 -1.68
N THR A 56 1.19 2.08 -2.67
CA THR A 56 1.95 2.49 -3.84
C THR A 56 1.62 3.91 -4.27
N ASP A 57 2.65 4.64 -4.67
CA ASP A 57 2.46 5.87 -5.42
C ASP A 57 1.83 5.48 -6.76
N ILE A 58 1.07 6.38 -7.34
CA ILE A 58 0.43 6.12 -8.63
C ILE A 58 1.39 6.48 -9.76
N VAL A 59 2.01 7.65 -9.69
CA VAL A 59 2.89 8.12 -10.76
C VAL A 59 4.31 7.64 -10.51
N MET A 60 4.72 6.63 -11.27
CA MET A 60 6.05 6.06 -11.19
C MET A 60 6.52 5.73 -12.61
N PRO A 61 7.84 5.72 -12.85
CA PRO A 61 8.36 5.34 -14.17
C PRO A 61 8.03 3.90 -14.52
N GLU A 62 7.87 3.61 -15.78
CA GLU A 62 7.69 2.28 -16.39
C GLU A 62 6.34 1.66 -16.07
N MET A 63 6.09 1.30 -14.83
CA MET A 63 4.82 0.72 -14.41
C MET A 63 4.21 1.61 -13.34
N ASP A 64 3.07 2.22 -13.62
CA ASP A 64 2.43 3.09 -12.63
C ASP A 64 1.71 2.25 -11.55
N GLY A 65 1.25 2.95 -10.51
CA GLY A 65 0.63 2.27 -9.38
C GLY A 65 -0.68 1.58 -9.72
N ILE A 66 -1.42 2.10 -10.70
CA ILE A 66 -2.69 1.48 -11.10
C ILE A 66 -2.42 0.15 -11.81
N GLU A 67 -1.43 0.13 -12.70
CA GLU A 67 -1.00 -1.11 -13.35
C GLU A 67 -0.53 -2.14 -12.33
N LEU A 68 0.26 -1.68 -11.36
CA LEU A 68 0.77 -2.53 -10.29
C LEU A 68 -0.38 -3.10 -9.47
N ALA A 69 -1.37 -2.28 -9.14
CA ALA A 69 -2.53 -2.72 -8.38
C ALA A 69 -3.35 -3.75 -9.15
N ARG A 70 -3.49 -3.58 -10.46
CA ARG A 70 -4.18 -4.56 -11.28
C ARG A 70 -3.46 -5.90 -11.27
N HIS A 71 -2.14 -5.86 -11.37
CA HIS A 71 -1.32 -7.06 -11.27
C HIS A 71 -1.51 -7.73 -9.90
N CYS A 72 -1.49 -6.93 -8.85
CA CYS A 72 -1.71 -7.41 -7.49
C CYS A 72 -3.06 -8.14 -7.38
N SER A 73 -4.11 -7.57 -7.96
CA SER A 73 -5.44 -8.20 -7.93
C SER A 73 -5.47 -9.57 -8.59
N LYS A 74 -4.61 -9.77 -9.58
CA LYS A 74 -4.56 -11.05 -10.28
C LYS A 74 -3.75 -12.09 -9.52
N VAL A 75 -2.60 -11.69 -8.98
CA VAL A 75 -1.67 -12.65 -8.38
C VAL A 75 -1.80 -12.77 -6.88
N SER A 76 -2.41 -11.79 -6.23
CA SER A 76 -2.56 -11.78 -4.78
C SER A 76 -3.86 -11.09 -4.39
N PRO A 77 -5.01 -11.71 -4.70
CA PRO A 77 -6.32 -11.04 -4.54
C PRO A 77 -6.68 -10.69 -3.10
N ARG A 78 -6.00 -11.27 -2.13
CA ARG A 78 -6.27 -10.96 -0.72
C ARG A 78 -5.47 -9.75 -0.23
N THR A 79 -4.50 -9.28 -0.99
CA THR A 79 -3.71 -8.11 -0.61
C THR A 79 -4.56 -6.85 -0.78
N GLU A 80 -4.68 -6.07 0.28
CA GLU A 80 -5.35 -4.78 0.21
C GLU A 80 -4.50 -3.80 -0.58
N VAL A 81 -5.13 -2.82 -1.22
CA VAL A 81 -4.41 -1.81 -1.99
C VAL A 81 -4.76 -0.43 -1.49
N MET A 82 -3.73 0.39 -1.30
CA MET A 82 -3.89 1.81 -0.96
C MET A 82 -2.97 2.61 -1.85
N PHE A 83 -3.50 3.67 -2.46
CA PHE A 83 -2.74 4.55 -3.33
C PHE A 83 -2.34 5.83 -2.62
N ILE A 84 -1.18 6.37 -3.00
CA ILE A 84 -0.74 7.68 -2.58
C ILE A 84 -0.49 8.49 -3.85
N THR A 85 -0.91 9.75 -3.88
CA THR A 85 -0.61 10.59 -5.03
C THR A 85 -0.66 12.07 -4.67
N GLY A 86 0.15 12.87 -5.37
CA GLY A 86 0.10 14.33 -5.28
C GLY A 86 -0.76 14.97 -6.38
N PHE A 87 -1.39 14.16 -7.23
CA PHE A 87 -2.10 14.68 -8.40
C PHE A 87 -3.58 14.32 -8.31
N SER A 88 -4.43 15.32 -8.20
CA SER A 88 -5.87 15.11 -8.00
C SER A 88 -6.55 14.40 -9.17
N GLY A 89 -6.13 14.70 -10.40
CA GLY A 89 -6.69 14.01 -11.57
C GLY A 89 -6.35 12.54 -11.59
N VAL A 90 -5.13 12.22 -11.16
CA VAL A 90 -4.68 10.84 -11.07
C VAL A 90 -5.41 10.11 -9.94
N ALA A 91 -5.65 10.80 -8.83
CA ALA A 91 -6.42 10.23 -7.72
C ALA A 91 -7.83 9.86 -8.17
N LEU A 92 -8.44 10.69 -8.97
CA LEU A 92 -9.78 10.43 -9.51
C LEU A 92 -9.78 9.18 -10.39
N ARG A 93 -8.79 9.05 -11.27
CA ARG A 93 -8.69 7.87 -12.14
C ARG A 93 -8.48 6.59 -11.35
N ALA A 94 -7.66 6.67 -10.29
CA ALA A 94 -7.43 5.51 -9.43
C ALA A 94 -8.73 5.07 -8.75
N GLY A 95 -9.51 6.03 -8.26
CA GLY A 95 -10.78 5.73 -7.64
C GLY A 95 -11.76 5.10 -8.60
N GLN A 96 -11.73 5.49 -9.87
CA GLN A 96 -12.58 4.90 -10.89
C GLN A 96 -12.11 3.51 -11.27
N SER A 97 -10.80 3.29 -11.34
CA SER A 97 -10.22 2.01 -11.75
C SER A 97 -10.32 0.96 -10.65
N MET A 98 -10.15 1.39 -9.40
CA MET A 98 -10.15 0.48 -8.26
C MET A 98 -10.97 1.12 -7.12
N PRO A 99 -12.31 1.09 -7.24
CA PRO A 99 -13.17 1.78 -6.25
C PRO A 99 -13.00 1.27 -4.82
N GLN A 100 -12.58 0.03 -4.66
CA GLN A 100 -12.41 -0.56 -3.33
C GLN A 100 -11.11 -0.12 -2.66
N ALA A 101 -10.16 0.45 -3.41
CA ALA A 101 -8.90 0.87 -2.85
C ALA A 101 -9.00 2.28 -2.28
N LYS A 102 -8.34 2.48 -1.14
CA LYS A 102 -8.25 3.82 -0.54
C LYS A 102 -7.24 4.64 -1.30
N VAL A 103 -7.53 5.92 -1.53
CA VAL A 103 -6.59 6.85 -2.15
C VAL A 103 -6.28 7.96 -1.16
N LEU A 104 -5.01 8.15 -0.86
CA LEU A 104 -4.56 9.19 0.05
C LEU A 104 -3.81 10.24 -0.74
N SER A 105 -4.31 11.48 -0.72
CA SER A 105 -3.72 12.57 -1.50
C SER A 105 -2.67 13.32 -0.70
N LYS A 106 -1.55 13.64 -1.33
CA LYS A 106 -0.51 14.48 -0.74
C LYS A 106 -0.95 15.94 -0.82
N PRO A 107 -0.60 16.80 0.13
CA PRO A 107 0.14 16.46 1.34
C PRO A 107 -0.76 15.82 2.39
N PHE A 108 -0.19 14.94 3.19
CA PHE A 108 -0.90 14.32 4.31
C PHE A 108 0.08 14.21 5.48
N HIS A 109 -0.47 14.06 6.68
CA HIS A 109 0.36 13.80 7.85
C HIS A 109 0.60 12.30 7.97
N LEU A 110 1.80 11.92 8.42
CA LEU A 110 2.09 10.50 8.65
C LEU A 110 1.08 9.84 9.57
N LYS A 111 0.62 10.60 10.55
CA LYS A 111 -0.40 10.12 11.47
C LYS A 111 -1.66 9.67 10.73
N ASP A 112 -2.05 10.42 9.71
CA ASP A 112 -3.25 10.08 8.92
C ASP A 112 -3.02 8.81 8.12
N LEU A 113 -1.83 8.64 7.55
CA LEU A 113 -1.49 7.43 6.83
C LEU A 113 -1.56 6.21 7.76
N VAL A 114 -0.93 6.31 8.92
CA VAL A 114 -0.91 5.20 9.88
C VAL A 114 -2.33 4.86 10.32
N LEU A 115 -3.16 5.87 10.57
CA LEU A 115 -4.55 5.63 10.96
C LEU A 115 -5.34 4.92 9.87
N GLU A 116 -5.13 5.30 8.60
CA GLU A 116 -5.84 4.64 7.49
C GLU A 116 -5.41 3.18 7.34
N VAL A 117 -4.12 2.92 7.51
CA VAL A 117 -3.62 1.55 7.47
C VAL A 117 -4.22 0.74 8.63
N GLU A 118 -4.22 1.30 9.82
CA GLU A 118 -4.78 0.63 10.99
C GLU A 118 -6.25 0.32 10.80
N ARG A 119 -6.99 1.24 10.19
CA ARG A 119 -8.42 1.03 9.94
C ARG A 119 -8.70 -0.16 9.04
N LEU A 120 -7.84 -0.38 8.05
CA LEU A 120 -8.02 -1.53 7.15
C LEU A 120 -8.01 -2.83 7.94
N PHE A 121 -7.07 -2.98 8.84
CA PHE A 121 -6.88 -4.26 9.53
C PHE A 121 -7.74 -4.39 10.79
N THR A 122 -7.99 -3.30 11.48
CA THR A 122 -8.89 -3.31 12.62
C THR A 122 -10.33 -3.60 12.18
N LYS A 123 -10.75 -3.02 11.08
CA LYS A 123 -12.08 -3.23 10.53
C LYS A 123 -12.31 -4.69 10.17
N GLU A 124 -11.31 -5.31 9.53
CA GLU A 124 -11.38 -6.73 9.21
C GLU A 124 -11.49 -7.58 10.45
N SER A 125 -10.69 -7.26 11.45
CA SER A 125 -10.68 -7.98 12.71
C SER A 125 -12.04 -7.88 13.41
N ALA A 126 -12.60 -6.69 13.46
CA ALA A 126 -13.91 -6.46 14.07
C ALA A 126 -15.00 -7.23 13.34
N THR A 127 -14.96 -7.26 12.02
CA THR A 127 -15.90 -8.02 11.22
C THR A 127 -15.79 -9.50 11.50
N GLY A 128 -14.57 -9.98 11.67
CA GLY A 128 -14.32 -11.38 11.95
C GLY A 128 -14.83 -11.84 13.30
N LEU A 129 -15.00 -10.92 14.23
CA LEU A 129 -15.48 -11.24 15.56
C LEU A 129 -17.01 -11.40 15.61
N ASN A 130 -17.67 -10.90 14.62
CA ASN A 130 -19.12 -10.98 14.57
C ASN A 130 -19.57 -12.17 13.75
#